data_4b560a235d149f27d22c003dd4f1c8e9
#
_entry.id   4b560a235d149f27d22c003dd4f1c8e9
#
_cell.length_a   1.000
_cell.length_b   1.000
_cell.length_c   1.000
_cell.angle_alpha   90.00
_cell.angle_beta   90.00
_cell.angle_gamma   90.00
#
_symmetry.space_group_name_H-M   'P 1'
#
loop_
_entity.id
_entity.type
_entity.pdbx_description
1 polymer ?
#
loop_
_entity_poly.entity_id
_entity_poly.type
_entity_poly.pdbx_seq_one_letter_code
_entity_poly.pdbx_strand_id
1 'polypeptide(L)'
;MSPVVLINPFEVPKGKEDECLAFWEKAAEYMRRQLGFISTRLHRALAPEARFHLINVAEWQAAADFQAAIESKEFQQLIEPYMEVCPHYPGLYEVIRT
;
A
#
# COMPACT_ATOMS: atom_id res chain seq x y z
N MET A 1 18.36 11.11 8.38
CA MET A 1 17.53 11.27 7.19
C MET A 1 16.06 11.04 7.56
N SER A 2 15.19 11.81 6.95
CA SER A 2 13.76 11.68 7.20
C SER A 2 13.23 10.41 6.55
N PRO A 3 12.28 9.73 7.19
CA PRO A 3 11.61 8.59 6.56
C PRO A 3 10.89 9.02 5.29
N VAL A 4 10.69 8.08 4.39
CA VAL A 4 9.84 8.30 3.24
C VAL A 4 8.43 7.80 3.55
N VAL A 5 7.44 8.43 2.92
CA VAL A 5 6.04 8.11 3.12
C VAL A 5 5.50 7.46 1.85
N LEU A 6 4.96 6.27 1.99
CA LEU A 6 4.23 5.61 0.90
C LEU A 6 2.77 6.03 1.00
N ILE A 7 2.23 6.59 -0.07
CA ILE A 7 0.81 6.87 -0.17
C ILE A 7 0.27 6.07 -1.33
N ASN A 8 -0.66 5.15 -1.04
CA ASN A 8 -1.13 4.20 -2.04
C ASN A 8 -2.66 4.17 -2.05
N PRO A 9 -3.29 4.99 -2.91
CA PRO A 9 -4.75 4.96 -3.05
C PRO A 9 -5.22 3.77 -3.89
N PHE A 10 -6.37 3.22 -3.50
CA PHE A 10 -6.99 2.09 -4.18
C PHE A 10 -8.34 2.50 -4.74
N GLU A 11 -8.57 2.19 -6.01
CA GLU A 11 -9.91 2.26 -6.60
C GLU A 11 -10.57 0.90 -6.36
N VAL A 12 -11.54 0.87 -5.45
CA VAL A 12 -12.21 -0.37 -5.08
C VAL A 12 -13.48 -0.54 -5.91
N PRO A 13 -13.55 -1.55 -6.78
CA PRO A 13 -14.78 -1.78 -7.54
C PRO A 13 -15.93 -2.11 -6.60
N LYS A 14 -17.14 -1.77 -7.02
CA LYS A 14 -18.34 -2.01 -6.23
C LYS A 14 -18.44 -3.50 -5.85
N GLY A 15 -18.62 -3.76 -4.57
CA GLY A 15 -18.74 -5.13 -4.06
C GLY A 15 -17.44 -5.87 -3.88
N LYS A 16 -16.29 -5.20 -4.08
CA LYS A 16 -14.97 -5.83 -3.99
C LYS A 16 -14.16 -5.39 -2.79
N GLU A 17 -14.78 -4.71 -1.82
CA GLU A 17 -14.03 -4.24 -0.66
C GLU A 17 -13.35 -5.40 0.09
N ASP A 18 -14.07 -6.50 0.30
CA ASP A 18 -13.51 -7.63 1.05
C ASP A 18 -12.30 -8.23 0.35
N GLU A 19 -12.33 -8.33 -0.98
CA GLU A 19 -11.19 -8.84 -1.74
C GLU A 19 -9.99 -7.89 -1.64
N CYS A 20 -10.23 -6.59 -1.70
CA CYS A 20 -9.16 -5.60 -1.59
C CYS A 20 -8.59 -5.57 -0.17
N LEU A 21 -9.41 -5.75 0.84
CA LEU A 21 -8.92 -5.88 2.22
C LEU A 21 -8.07 -7.12 2.39
N ALA A 22 -8.47 -8.25 1.80
CA ALA A 22 -7.68 -9.48 1.84
C ALA A 22 -6.32 -9.28 1.17
N PHE A 23 -6.29 -8.59 0.03
CA PHE A 23 -5.04 -8.24 -0.64
C PHE A 23 -4.16 -7.41 0.28
N TRP A 24 -4.73 -6.34 0.86
CA TRP A 24 -3.97 -5.46 1.73
C TRP A 24 -3.38 -6.21 2.93
N GLU A 25 -4.19 -7.10 3.55
CA GLU A 25 -3.72 -7.88 4.70
C GLU A 25 -2.50 -8.73 4.35
N LYS A 26 -2.53 -9.40 3.20
CA LYS A 26 -1.40 -10.23 2.76
C LYS A 26 -0.19 -9.39 2.45
N ALA A 27 -0.37 -8.29 1.75
CA ALA A 27 0.73 -7.39 1.42
C ALA A 27 1.35 -6.78 2.68
N ALA A 28 0.51 -6.35 3.62
CA ALA A 28 0.99 -5.75 4.87
C ALA A 28 1.77 -6.74 5.72
N GLU A 29 1.29 -7.98 5.81
CA GLU A 29 1.99 -9.03 6.54
C GLU A 29 3.40 -9.25 5.99
N TYR A 30 3.52 -9.31 4.66
CA TYR A 30 4.81 -9.43 4.00
C TYR A 30 5.69 -8.22 4.28
N MET A 31 5.16 -7.02 4.11
CA MET A 31 5.93 -5.78 4.24
C MET A 31 6.45 -5.56 5.66
N ARG A 32 5.68 -5.95 6.68
CA ARG A 32 6.10 -5.80 8.08
C ARG A 32 7.39 -6.55 8.40
N ARG A 33 7.74 -7.55 7.60
CA ARG A 33 8.94 -8.36 7.80
C ARG A 33 10.12 -7.87 6.98
N GLN A 34 9.95 -6.80 6.20
CA GLN A 34 11.00 -6.32 5.31
C GLN A 34 11.89 -5.28 5.98
N LEU A 35 13.16 -5.27 5.54
CA LEU A 35 14.13 -4.29 6.01
C LEU A 35 13.62 -2.88 5.71
N GLY A 36 13.70 -2.01 6.70
CA GLY A 36 13.35 -0.60 6.52
C GLY A 36 11.89 -0.26 6.71
N PHE A 37 11.02 -1.26 6.89
CA PHE A 37 9.61 -1.01 7.18
C PHE A 37 9.46 -0.37 8.56
N ILE A 38 8.66 0.70 8.67
CA ILE A 38 8.39 1.38 9.95
C ILE A 38 6.95 1.16 10.38
N SER A 39 5.97 1.55 9.54
CA SER A 39 4.56 1.47 9.92
C SER A 39 3.68 1.49 8.69
N THR A 40 2.44 1.05 8.86
CA THR A 40 1.42 1.16 7.82
C THR A 40 0.04 1.37 8.45
N ARG A 41 -0.80 2.15 7.77
CA ARG A 41 -2.18 2.40 8.18
C ARG A 41 -3.05 2.42 6.95
N LEU A 42 -4.10 1.61 6.96
CA LEU A 42 -5.08 1.62 5.89
C LEU A 42 -6.26 2.48 6.31
N HIS A 43 -6.68 3.39 5.43
CA HIS A 43 -7.78 4.33 5.67
C HIS A 43 -8.92 4.00 4.74
N ARG A 44 -10.17 4.18 5.23
CA ARG A 44 -11.37 4.05 4.41
C ARG A 44 -11.96 5.45 4.23
N ALA A 45 -12.38 5.77 3.01
CA ALA A 45 -13.04 7.04 2.73
C ALA A 45 -14.36 7.14 3.51
N LEU A 46 -14.67 8.32 4.01
CA LEU A 46 -15.95 8.58 4.69
C LEU A 46 -17.06 8.80 3.68
N ALA A 47 -16.75 9.42 2.53
CA ALA A 47 -17.73 9.68 1.50
C ALA A 47 -17.93 8.42 0.64
N PRO A 48 -19.16 7.94 0.47
CA PRO A 48 -19.40 6.70 -0.28
C PRO A 48 -19.06 6.80 -1.77
N GLU A 49 -19.03 8.00 -2.33
CA GLU A 49 -18.72 8.21 -3.75
C GLU A 49 -17.26 8.60 -3.99
N ALA A 50 -16.39 8.54 -2.98
CA ALA A 50 -14.99 8.89 -3.13
C ALA A 50 -14.34 7.99 -4.17
N ARG A 51 -13.53 8.59 -5.05
CA ARG A 51 -12.80 7.84 -6.08
C ARG A 51 -11.91 6.77 -5.48
N PHE A 52 -11.19 7.11 -4.41
CA PHE A 52 -10.29 6.17 -3.74
C PHE A 52 -10.93 5.77 -2.41
N HIS A 53 -11.54 4.60 -2.42
CA HIS A 53 -12.25 4.09 -1.25
C HIS A 53 -11.30 3.72 -0.10
N LEU A 54 -10.11 3.22 -0.45
CA LEU A 54 -9.08 2.85 0.52
C LEU A 54 -7.79 3.57 0.19
N ILE A 55 -7.10 4.07 1.22
CA ILE A 55 -5.79 4.69 1.05
C ILE A 55 -4.85 4.13 2.10
N ASN A 56 -3.74 3.53 1.67
CA ASN A 56 -2.70 3.07 2.56
C ASN A 56 -1.64 4.15 2.73
N VAL A 57 -1.30 4.46 3.97
CA VAL A 57 -0.19 5.37 4.28
C VAL A 57 0.81 4.60 5.12
N ALA A 58 2.04 4.51 4.65
CA ALA A 58 3.08 3.74 5.32
C ALA A 58 4.36 4.57 5.40
N GLU A 59 5.20 4.22 6.37
CA GLU A 59 6.50 4.86 6.49
C GLU A 59 7.60 3.83 6.33
N TRP A 60 8.65 4.21 5.61
CA TRP A 60 9.83 3.39 5.36
C TRP A 60 11.08 4.21 5.67
N GLN A 61 12.15 3.54 6.10
CA GLN A 61 13.41 4.24 6.40
C GLN A 61 14.04 4.85 5.16
N ALA A 62 13.94 4.16 4.03
CA ALA A 62 14.51 4.65 2.76
C ALA A 62 13.70 4.14 1.58
N ALA A 63 13.69 4.91 0.49
CA ALA A 63 13.02 4.51 -0.74
C ALA A 63 13.55 3.18 -1.27
N ALA A 64 14.87 2.96 -1.16
CA ALA A 64 15.49 1.72 -1.63
C ALA A 64 14.95 0.48 -0.93
N ASP A 65 14.61 0.60 0.35
CA ASP A 65 14.05 -0.54 1.11
C ASP A 65 12.67 -0.92 0.58
N PHE A 66 11.83 0.05 0.30
CA PHE A 66 10.52 -0.21 -0.29
C PHE A 66 10.67 -0.81 -1.68
N GLN A 67 11.56 -0.23 -2.49
CA GLN A 67 11.80 -0.69 -3.85
C GLN A 67 12.23 -2.16 -3.86
N ALA A 68 13.16 -2.53 -2.99
CA ALA A 68 13.61 -3.91 -2.87
C ALA A 68 12.47 -4.86 -2.48
N ALA A 69 11.60 -4.40 -1.58
CA ALA A 69 10.47 -5.22 -1.11
C ALA A 69 9.50 -5.52 -2.25
N ILE A 70 9.14 -4.51 -3.06
CA ILE A 70 8.16 -4.72 -4.13
C ILE A 70 8.74 -5.46 -5.33
N GLU A 71 10.07 -5.44 -5.50
CA GLU A 71 10.72 -6.13 -6.62
C GLU A 71 10.99 -7.60 -6.35
N SER A 72 10.79 -8.07 -5.12
CA SER A 72 11.03 -9.47 -4.80
C SER A 72 10.05 -10.39 -5.52
N LYS A 73 10.53 -11.59 -5.87
CA LYS A 73 9.66 -12.60 -6.49
C LYS A 73 8.52 -13.00 -5.57
N GLU A 74 8.80 -13.11 -4.28
CA GLU A 74 7.80 -13.50 -3.29
C GLU A 74 6.63 -12.51 -3.30
N PHE A 75 6.94 -11.21 -3.28
CA PHE A 75 5.91 -10.19 -3.29
C PHE A 75 5.12 -10.20 -4.60
N GLN A 76 5.82 -10.30 -5.74
CA GLN A 76 5.17 -10.33 -7.05
C GLN A 76 4.20 -11.49 -7.18
N GLN A 77 4.57 -12.67 -6.69
CA GLN A 77 3.68 -13.83 -6.70
C GLN A 77 2.49 -13.65 -5.77
N LEU A 78 2.71 -13.02 -4.62
CA LEU A 78 1.66 -12.81 -3.62
C LEU A 78 0.56 -11.89 -4.14
N ILE A 79 0.92 -10.84 -4.87
CA ILE A 79 -0.05 -9.84 -5.32
C ILE A 79 -0.70 -10.16 -6.68
N GLU A 80 -0.11 -11.09 -7.44
CA GLU A 80 -0.59 -11.40 -8.78
C GLU A 80 -2.10 -11.66 -8.87
N PRO A 81 -2.73 -12.45 -7.99
CA PRO A 81 -4.17 -12.71 -8.09
C PRO A 81 -5.03 -11.46 -7.90
N TYR A 82 -4.48 -10.39 -7.33
CA TYR A 82 -5.26 -9.19 -6.98
C TYR A 82 -4.99 -8.00 -7.89
N MET A 83 -4.04 -8.11 -8.81
CA MET A 83 -3.58 -6.97 -9.60
C MET A 83 -4.69 -6.29 -10.41
N GLU A 84 -5.62 -7.08 -10.95
CA GLU A 84 -6.72 -6.53 -11.74
C GLU A 84 -7.96 -6.20 -10.91
N VAL A 85 -8.10 -6.82 -9.74
CA VAL A 85 -9.27 -6.62 -8.90
C VAL A 85 -9.21 -5.30 -8.14
N CYS A 86 -8.01 -4.94 -7.70
CA CYS A 86 -7.82 -3.78 -6.81
C CYS A 86 -6.79 -2.81 -7.41
N PRO A 87 -7.19 -2.01 -8.41
CA PRO A 87 -6.27 -1.00 -8.98
C PRO A 87 -5.75 -0.09 -7.88
N HIS A 88 -4.44 0.14 -7.88
CA HIS A 88 -3.82 0.97 -6.86
C HIS A 88 -2.64 1.74 -7.48
N TYR A 89 -2.28 2.84 -6.84
CA TYR A 89 -1.37 3.82 -7.42
C TYR A 89 -0.34 4.26 -6.39
N PRO A 90 0.64 3.40 -6.06
CA PRO A 90 1.60 3.72 -5.01
C PRO A 90 2.57 4.82 -5.44
N GLY A 91 2.86 5.72 -4.50
CA GLY A 91 3.87 6.75 -4.69
C GLY A 91 4.63 6.98 -3.41
N LEU A 92 5.91 7.32 -3.54
CA LEU A 92 6.74 7.67 -2.40
C LEU A 92 6.86 9.18 -2.29
N TYR A 93 6.76 9.68 -1.08
CA TYR A 93 6.72 11.11 -0.79
C TYR A 93 7.57 11.43 0.42
N GLU A 94 7.93 12.69 0.56
CA GLU A 94 8.59 13.18 1.76
C GLU A 94 7.79 14.35 2.33
N VAL A 95 7.82 14.51 3.64
CA VAL A 95 7.17 15.64 4.27
C VAL A 95 8.04 16.89 4.05
N ILE A 96 7.48 17.94 3.45
CA ILE A 96 8.20 19.17 3.20
C ILE A 96 7.67 20.36 4.02
N ARG A 97 6.51 20.23 4.63
CA ARG A 97 5.88 21.25 5.49
C ARG A 97 5.06 20.55 6.57
N THR A 98 4.95 21.15 7.74
CA THR A 98 4.08 20.65 8.81
C THR A 98 3.18 21.76 9.39
#